data_bbaa790fafb4ea99fa502e41e8941f34
#
_entry.id   bbaa790fafb4ea99fa502e41e8941f34
#
_cell.length_a   1.000
_cell.length_b   1.000
_cell.length_c   1.000
_cell.angle_alpha   90.00
_cell.angle_beta   90.00
_cell.angle_gamma   90.00
#
_symmetry.space_group_name_H-M   'P 1'
#
loop_
_entity.id
_entity.type
_entity.pdbx_description
1 polymer ?
#
loop_
_entity_poly.entity_id
_entity_poly.type
_entity_poly.pdbx_seq_one_letter_code
_entity_poly.pdbx_strand_id
1 'polypeptide(L)'
;MFFLDKFFEPIETIVDFGCADGELIDEMNHLFPEYRYIGYDIEEEMLKIAREKNEGIEFYDKWEDIKVDFNKSLLNISSTIHEVYSYGTEEDIKVFWNNVFNSGFKYICIRDLMISENLTENVKDEDIETIRKYNPKSLKDYEDIWGSIKDKKNFVHYLLKYKYIENWSREVRENYFPITLEKLLALIPSNYRITYSDHYTLPYTAHQIKRDFGIKLDEKTHFKLILKKVD
;
A
#
# COMPACT_ATOMS: atom_id res chain seq x y z
N MET A 1 -9.84 4.34 -7.78
CA MET A 1 -9.35 3.18 -8.58
C MET A 1 -8.65 3.74 -9.80
N PHE A 2 -7.32 3.76 -9.75
CA PHE A 2 -6.50 4.43 -10.76
C PHE A 2 -6.24 3.59 -12.03
N PHE A 3 -6.60 2.31 -12.00
CA PHE A 3 -6.18 1.35 -13.00
C PHE A 3 -7.24 1.01 -14.05
N LEU A 4 -8.51 1.24 -13.76
CA LEU A 4 -9.62 0.74 -14.59
C LEU A 4 -9.66 1.32 -16.01
N ASP A 5 -9.12 2.51 -16.22
CA ASP A 5 -9.01 3.18 -17.52
C ASP A 5 -7.67 2.93 -18.24
N LYS A 6 -6.82 2.03 -17.71
CA LYS A 6 -5.43 1.85 -18.16
C LYS A 6 -5.11 0.47 -18.71
N PHE A 7 -6.13 -0.35 -18.96
CA PHE A 7 -5.95 -1.66 -19.56
C PHE A 7 -6.04 -1.58 -21.07
N PHE A 8 -5.11 -2.24 -21.74
CA PHE A 8 -5.10 -2.35 -23.20
C PHE A 8 -5.77 -3.63 -23.70
N GLU A 9 -6.03 -4.57 -22.80
CA GLU A 9 -6.65 -5.86 -23.12
C GLU A 9 -7.71 -6.19 -22.06
N PRO A 10 -8.79 -6.89 -22.45
CA PRO A 10 -9.89 -7.18 -21.54
C PRO A 10 -9.45 -8.10 -20.40
N ILE A 11 -10.00 -7.86 -19.23
CA ILE A 11 -9.95 -8.72 -18.04
C ILE A 11 -11.37 -9.11 -17.66
N GLU A 12 -11.53 -10.24 -16.98
CA GLU A 12 -12.82 -10.76 -16.52
C GLU A 12 -12.90 -10.78 -14.99
N THR A 13 -11.75 -10.96 -14.30
CA THR A 13 -11.71 -11.11 -12.85
C THR A 13 -10.71 -10.14 -12.22
N ILE A 14 -11.08 -9.57 -11.10
CA ILE A 14 -10.21 -8.76 -10.23
C ILE A 14 -10.07 -9.52 -8.90
N VAL A 15 -8.84 -9.83 -8.53
CA VAL A 15 -8.48 -10.40 -7.23
C VAL A 15 -7.86 -9.30 -6.37
N ASP A 16 -8.45 -9.02 -5.22
CA ASP A 16 -7.95 -8.04 -4.26
C ASP A 16 -7.15 -8.74 -3.15
N PHE A 17 -5.85 -8.51 -3.12
CA PHE A 17 -4.92 -9.09 -2.15
C PHE A 17 -4.81 -8.19 -0.92
N GLY A 18 -5.14 -8.72 0.25
CA GLY A 18 -5.29 -7.96 1.48
C GLY A 18 -6.60 -7.17 1.48
N CYS A 19 -7.70 -7.86 1.18
CA CYS A 19 -9.01 -7.23 0.99
C CYS A 19 -9.68 -6.77 2.29
N ALA A 20 -9.14 -7.14 3.46
CA ALA A 20 -9.68 -6.84 4.77
C ALA A 20 -11.21 -7.15 4.85
N ASP A 21 -12.01 -6.18 5.26
CA ASP A 21 -13.48 -6.31 5.39
C ASP A 21 -14.26 -6.16 4.07
N GLY A 22 -13.56 -6.15 2.93
CA GLY A 22 -14.14 -6.13 1.59
C GLY A 22 -14.67 -4.78 1.11
N GLU A 23 -14.44 -3.67 1.83
CA GLU A 23 -14.96 -2.35 1.48
C GLU A 23 -14.51 -1.89 0.08
N LEU A 24 -13.25 -2.11 -0.29
CA LEU A 24 -12.76 -1.76 -1.62
C LEU A 24 -13.44 -2.58 -2.72
N ILE A 25 -13.69 -3.86 -2.45
CA ILE A 25 -14.41 -4.74 -3.40
C ILE A 25 -15.85 -4.29 -3.57
N ASP A 26 -16.55 -3.94 -2.48
CA ASP A 26 -17.92 -3.41 -2.52
C ASP A 26 -18.00 -2.16 -3.40
N GLU A 27 -17.13 -1.20 -3.19
CA GLU A 27 -17.04 0.02 -4.00
C GLU A 27 -16.72 -0.28 -5.47
N MET A 28 -15.80 -1.22 -5.74
CA MET A 28 -15.49 -1.62 -7.11
C MET A 28 -16.66 -2.32 -7.78
N ASN A 29 -17.32 -3.25 -7.10
CA ASN A 29 -18.46 -3.99 -7.63
C ASN A 29 -19.66 -3.08 -7.89
N HIS A 30 -19.88 -2.08 -7.04
CA HIS A 30 -20.93 -1.09 -7.23
C HIS A 30 -20.71 -0.24 -8.50
N LEU A 31 -19.46 0.15 -8.75
CA LEU A 31 -19.11 1.02 -9.88
C LEU A 31 -18.90 0.26 -11.20
N PHE A 32 -18.46 -0.99 -11.15
CA PHE A 32 -18.08 -1.82 -12.30
C PHE A 32 -18.57 -3.27 -12.11
N PRO A 33 -19.88 -3.50 -12.10
CA PRO A 33 -20.48 -4.81 -11.81
C PRO A 33 -20.23 -5.87 -12.89
N GLU A 34 -19.61 -5.49 -14.01
CA GLU A 34 -19.26 -6.40 -15.09
C GLU A 34 -18.07 -7.33 -14.80
N TYR A 35 -17.28 -7.03 -13.75
CA TYR A 35 -16.16 -7.88 -13.36
C TYR A 35 -16.57 -8.88 -12.28
N ARG A 36 -15.94 -10.06 -12.29
CA ARG A 36 -15.95 -10.97 -11.15
C ARG A 36 -14.94 -10.47 -10.13
N TYR A 37 -15.34 -10.38 -8.87
CA TYR A 37 -14.47 -9.98 -7.77
C TYR A 37 -14.17 -11.15 -6.85
N ILE A 38 -12.93 -11.22 -6.37
CA ILE A 38 -12.47 -12.17 -5.37
C ILE A 38 -11.63 -11.42 -4.35
N GLY A 39 -11.90 -11.62 -3.06
CA GLY A 39 -11.08 -11.12 -1.98
C GLY A 39 -10.17 -12.20 -1.41
N TYR A 40 -8.95 -11.83 -1.07
CA TYR A 40 -8.02 -12.65 -0.31
C TYR A 40 -7.49 -11.86 0.88
N ASP A 41 -7.57 -12.45 2.07
CA ASP A 41 -6.95 -11.93 3.29
C ASP A 41 -6.61 -13.09 4.23
N ILE A 42 -5.61 -12.91 5.10
CA ILE A 42 -5.22 -13.90 6.09
C ILE A 42 -6.04 -13.80 7.39
N GLU A 43 -6.75 -12.69 7.59
CA GLU A 43 -7.53 -12.38 8.79
C GLU A 43 -8.97 -12.87 8.65
N GLU A 44 -9.28 -14.06 9.18
CA GLU A 44 -10.61 -14.67 9.04
C GLU A 44 -11.73 -13.81 9.65
N GLU A 45 -11.46 -13.02 10.70
CA GLU A 45 -12.44 -12.10 11.26
C GLU A 45 -12.84 -11.01 10.26
N MET A 46 -11.87 -10.47 9.52
CA MET A 46 -12.14 -9.51 8.46
C MET A 46 -12.89 -10.14 7.29
N LEU A 47 -12.50 -11.35 6.88
CA LEU A 47 -13.19 -12.09 5.82
C LEU A 47 -14.65 -12.42 6.19
N LYS A 48 -14.94 -12.67 7.46
CA LYS A 48 -16.32 -12.86 7.93
C LYS A 48 -17.16 -11.61 7.70
N ILE A 49 -16.63 -10.45 8.06
CA ILE A 49 -17.29 -9.15 7.82
C ILE A 49 -17.45 -8.92 6.31
N ALA A 50 -16.41 -9.22 5.53
CA ALA A 50 -16.44 -9.08 4.08
C ALA A 50 -17.55 -9.91 3.44
N ARG A 51 -17.70 -11.18 3.83
CA ARG A 51 -18.77 -12.08 3.36
C ARG A 51 -20.17 -11.60 3.74
N GLU A 52 -20.33 -11.02 4.94
CA GLU A 52 -21.60 -10.45 5.41
C GLU A 52 -22.02 -9.20 4.62
N LYS A 53 -21.04 -8.37 4.22
CA LYS A 53 -21.27 -7.13 3.47
C LYS A 53 -21.49 -7.36 1.98
N ASN A 54 -20.84 -8.37 1.40
CA ASN A 54 -20.70 -8.54 -0.05
C ASN A 54 -21.34 -9.87 -0.49
N GLU A 55 -22.66 -9.93 -0.53
CA GLU A 55 -23.37 -11.14 -0.96
C GLU A 55 -23.01 -11.53 -2.40
N GLY A 56 -22.65 -12.80 -2.60
CA GLY A 56 -22.30 -13.36 -3.91
C GLY A 56 -20.84 -13.16 -4.33
N ILE A 57 -20.01 -12.48 -3.55
CA ILE A 57 -18.59 -12.35 -3.78
C ILE A 57 -17.81 -13.43 -3.02
N GLU A 58 -16.77 -13.95 -3.65
CA GLU A 58 -15.94 -15.01 -3.08
C GLU A 58 -14.78 -14.43 -2.26
N PHE A 59 -14.57 -14.95 -1.03
CA PHE A 59 -13.49 -14.53 -0.15
C PHE A 59 -12.73 -15.74 0.38
N TYR A 60 -11.40 -15.71 0.27
CA TYR A 60 -10.49 -16.81 0.62
C TYR A 60 -9.45 -16.39 1.63
N ASP A 61 -9.14 -17.29 2.58
CA ASP A 61 -8.03 -17.18 3.55
C ASP A 61 -6.77 -17.94 3.08
N LYS A 62 -6.88 -18.73 1.99
CA LYS A 62 -5.77 -19.48 1.41
C LYS A 62 -5.59 -19.11 -0.05
N TRP A 63 -4.37 -18.72 -0.39
CA TRP A 63 -4.02 -18.32 -1.75
C TRP A 63 -4.23 -19.43 -2.78
N GLU A 64 -3.91 -20.66 -2.44
CA GLU A 64 -4.04 -21.84 -3.29
C GLU A 64 -5.48 -22.22 -3.64
N ASP A 65 -6.46 -21.72 -2.90
CA ASP A 65 -7.88 -21.97 -3.15
C ASP A 65 -8.47 -21.05 -4.22
N ILE A 66 -7.77 -19.97 -4.57
CA ILE A 66 -8.20 -19.04 -5.62
C ILE A 66 -8.10 -19.70 -6.99
N LYS A 67 -9.25 -19.87 -7.66
CA LYS A 67 -9.37 -20.47 -9.00
C LYS A 67 -9.85 -19.44 -10.00
N VAL A 68 -8.93 -18.96 -10.83
CA VAL A 68 -9.19 -17.98 -11.89
C VAL A 68 -8.42 -18.33 -13.17
N ASP A 69 -8.87 -17.78 -14.30
CA ASP A 69 -8.02 -17.71 -15.50
C ASP A 69 -7.05 -16.53 -15.33
N PHE A 70 -5.83 -16.81 -14.90
CA PHE A 70 -4.82 -15.80 -14.65
C PHE A 70 -4.54 -14.91 -15.88
N ASN A 71 -4.68 -15.44 -17.11
CA ASN A 71 -4.47 -14.66 -18.34
C ASN A 71 -5.62 -13.68 -18.63
N LYS A 72 -6.71 -13.75 -17.86
CA LYS A 72 -7.85 -12.83 -17.93
C LYS A 72 -8.12 -12.14 -16.60
N SER A 73 -7.17 -12.21 -15.69
CA SER A 73 -7.34 -11.68 -14.33
C SER A 73 -6.32 -10.61 -14.00
N LEU A 74 -6.75 -9.72 -13.12
CA LEU A 74 -5.94 -8.67 -12.51
C LEU A 74 -5.77 -8.97 -11.03
N LEU A 75 -4.56 -8.81 -10.53
CA LEU A 75 -4.25 -8.78 -9.11
C LEU A 75 -4.16 -7.32 -8.65
N ASN A 76 -5.02 -6.93 -7.73
CA ASN A 76 -4.94 -5.63 -7.05
C ASN A 76 -4.25 -5.79 -5.69
N ILE A 77 -3.29 -4.93 -5.38
CA ILE A 77 -2.56 -4.87 -4.12
C ILE A 77 -2.59 -3.40 -3.68
N SER A 78 -3.49 -3.09 -2.74
CA SER A 78 -3.70 -1.71 -2.32
C SER A 78 -3.50 -1.55 -0.83
N SER A 79 -2.45 -0.80 -0.42
CA SER A 79 -2.12 -0.55 0.98
C SER A 79 -1.81 -1.82 1.79
N THR A 80 -1.21 -2.82 1.17
CA THR A 80 -0.96 -4.16 1.76
C THR A 80 0.53 -4.44 1.96
N ILE A 81 1.40 -3.93 1.06
CA ILE A 81 2.84 -4.23 1.13
C ILE A 81 3.43 -3.80 2.47
N HIS A 82 3.11 -2.59 2.93
CA HIS A 82 3.65 -2.09 4.19
C HIS A 82 3.18 -2.92 5.39
N GLU A 83 1.98 -3.51 5.36
CA GLU A 83 1.49 -4.41 6.41
C GLU A 83 2.21 -5.76 6.37
N VAL A 84 2.36 -6.37 5.19
CA VAL A 84 3.12 -7.63 5.03
C VAL A 84 4.53 -7.51 5.61
N TYR A 85 5.20 -6.39 5.37
CA TYR A 85 6.54 -6.16 5.93
C TYR A 85 6.56 -5.76 7.40
N SER A 86 5.47 -5.20 7.93
CA SER A 86 5.39 -4.78 9.34
C SER A 86 5.07 -5.95 10.27
N TYR A 87 4.29 -6.90 9.79
CA TYR A 87 3.75 -7.98 10.62
C TYR A 87 4.21 -9.38 10.18
N GLY A 88 4.62 -9.55 8.92
CA GLY A 88 5.10 -10.81 8.39
C GLY A 88 6.56 -11.10 8.74
N THR A 89 6.91 -12.38 8.69
CA THR A 89 8.29 -12.87 8.77
C THR A 89 8.99 -12.70 7.40
N GLU A 90 10.31 -12.91 7.35
CA GLU A 90 11.06 -12.93 6.08
C GLU A 90 10.51 -13.99 5.10
N GLU A 91 10.01 -15.12 5.63
CA GLU A 91 9.41 -16.16 4.80
C GLU A 91 8.05 -15.72 4.25
N ASP A 92 7.21 -15.06 5.05
CA ASP A 92 5.92 -14.53 4.59
C ASP A 92 6.13 -13.49 3.47
N ILE A 93 7.14 -12.63 3.58
CA ILE A 93 7.50 -11.66 2.54
C ILE A 93 7.91 -12.37 1.25
N LYS A 94 8.68 -13.46 1.33
CA LYS A 94 9.06 -14.25 0.14
C LYS A 94 7.85 -14.92 -0.50
N VAL A 95 6.98 -15.52 0.31
CA VAL A 95 5.74 -16.16 -0.15
C VAL A 95 4.83 -15.12 -0.81
N PHE A 96 4.70 -13.93 -0.21
CA PHE A 96 3.95 -12.82 -0.78
C PHE A 96 4.43 -12.48 -2.19
N TRP A 97 5.73 -12.18 -2.37
CA TRP A 97 6.26 -11.84 -3.69
C TRP A 97 6.21 -12.99 -4.69
N ASN A 98 6.37 -14.24 -4.21
CA ASN A 98 6.17 -15.42 -5.03
C ASN A 98 4.73 -15.50 -5.55
N ASN A 99 3.74 -15.31 -4.70
CA ASN A 99 2.34 -15.30 -5.08
C ASN A 99 2.03 -14.17 -6.08
N VAL A 100 2.58 -12.98 -5.84
CA VAL A 100 2.39 -11.82 -6.71
C VAL A 100 2.94 -12.07 -8.12
N PHE A 101 4.19 -12.55 -8.24
CA PHE A 101 4.86 -12.59 -9.54
C PHE A 101 4.78 -13.94 -10.27
N ASN A 102 4.53 -15.05 -9.57
CA ASN A 102 4.53 -16.38 -10.18
C ASN A 102 3.14 -16.97 -10.41
N SER A 103 2.07 -16.35 -9.92
CA SER A 103 0.69 -16.80 -10.21
C SER A 103 0.29 -16.57 -11.66
N GLY A 104 0.94 -15.65 -12.35
CA GLY A 104 0.75 -15.46 -13.80
C GLY A 104 -0.41 -14.54 -14.18
N PHE A 105 -0.86 -13.67 -13.28
CA PHE A 105 -1.87 -12.65 -13.57
C PHE A 105 -1.50 -11.81 -14.79
N LYS A 106 -2.50 -11.52 -15.62
CA LYS A 106 -2.34 -10.67 -16.81
C LYS A 106 -1.90 -9.26 -16.46
N TYR A 107 -2.48 -8.70 -15.39
CA TYR A 107 -2.10 -7.42 -14.82
C TYR A 107 -1.90 -7.54 -13.32
N ILE A 108 -0.94 -6.77 -12.81
CA ILE A 108 -0.73 -6.56 -11.38
C ILE A 108 -0.78 -5.05 -11.15
N CYS A 109 -1.69 -4.62 -10.28
CA CYS A 109 -1.84 -3.24 -9.85
C CYS A 109 -1.38 -3.09 -8.42
N ILE A 110 -0.43 -2.20 -8.19
CA ILE A 110 0.11 -1.91 -6.85
C ILE A 110 -0.16 -0.44 -6.53
N ARG A 111 -0.69 -0.18 -5.35
CA ARG A 111 -0.77 1.14 -4.74
C ARG A 111 -0.38 1.02 -3.27
N ASP A 112 0.70 1.69 -2.88
CA ASP A 112 1.14 1.67 -1.49
C ASP A 112 1.96 2.92 -1.12
N LEU A 113 2.34 2.99 0.14
CA LEU A 113 3.30 3.94 0.68
C LEU A 113 4.71 3.58 0.17
N MET A 114 5.41 4.55 -0.39
CA MET A 114 6.73 4.31 -0.99
C MET A 114 7.55 5.57 -0.96
N ILE A 115 8.82 5.44 -0.62
CA ILE A 115 9.80 6.51 -0.66
C ILE A 115 10.97 6.12 -1.58
N SER A 116 11.61 7.10 -2.21
CA SER A 116 12.85 6.89 -2.98
C SER A 116 14.06 6.76 -2.05
N GLU A 117 15.11 6.06 -2.48
CA GLU A 117 16.41 6.07 -1.80
C GLU A 117 17.12 7.44 -1.91
N ASN A 118 16.78 8.22 -2.94
CA ASN A 118 17.39 9.53 -3.20
C ASN A 118 16.61 10.64 -2.46
N LEU A 119 16.76 10.71 -1.14
CA LEU A 119 16.25 11.81 -0.34
C LEU A 119 17.21 13.00 -0.44
N THR A 120 16.69 14.14 -0.90
CA THR A 120 17.55 15.23 -1.45
C THR A 120 17.93 16.31 -0.45
N GLU A 121 17.32 16.38 0.74
CA GLU A 121 17.55 17.49 1.67
C GLU A 121 17.61 17.04 3.13
N ASN A 122 18.38 17.75 3.93
CA ASN A 122 18.38 17.62 5.39
C ASN A 122 17.09 18.22 5.97
N VAL A 123 16.64 17.69 7.10
CA VAL A 123 15.53 18.26 7.84
C VAL A 123 15.97 19.57 8.51
N LYS A 124 15.15 20.62 8.41
CA LYS A 124 15.44 21.90 9.04
C LYS A 124 15.18 21.81 10.55
N ASP A 125 16.05 22.39 11.35
CA ASP A 125 15.90 22.40 12.81
C ASP A 125 14.60 23.09 13.24
N GLU A 126 14.16 24.15 12.54
CA GLU A 126 12.89 24.85 12.81
C GLU A 126 11.65 23.95 12.61
N ASP A 127 11.69 23.06 11.62
CA ASP A 127 10.61 22.10 11.34
C ASP A 127 10.54 21.04 12.46
N ILE A 128 11.71 20.55 12.90
CA ILE A 128 11.82 19.61 14.03
C ILE A 128 11.24 20.22 15.30
N GLU A 129 11.61 21.47 15.62
CA GLU A 129 11.11 22.16 16.80
C GLU A 129 9.60 22.40 16.74
N THR A 130 9.06 22.66 15.55
CA THR A 130 7.61 22.81 15.34
C THR A 130 6.88 21.51 15.65
N ILE A 131 7.37 20.38 15.14
CA ILE A 131 6.79 19.05 15.40
C ILE A 131 6.86 18.70 16.89
N ARG A 132 8.01 18.95 17.55
CA ARG A 132 8.19 18.68 18.99
C ARG A 132 7.18 19.40 19.87
N LYS A 133 6.78 20.60 19.48
CA LYS A 133 5.79 21.40 20.24
C LYS A 133 4.35 20.90 20.03
N TYR A 134 4.06 20.25 18.90
CA TYR A 134 2.70 19.86 18.55
C TYR A 134 2.19 18.67 19.38
N ASN A 135 2.93 17.56 19.42
CA ASN A 135 2.60 16.39 20.26
C ASN A 135 3.88 15.70 20.73
N PRO A 136 4.49 16.18 21.84
CA PRO A 136 5.78 15.65 22.32
C PRO A 136 5.70 14.18 22.74
N LYS A 137 4.53 13.70 23.18
CA LYS A 137 4.35 12.29 23.59
C LYS A 137 4.39 11.36 22.37
N SER A 138 3.57 11.61 21.35
CA SER A 138 3.56 10.76 20.17
C SER A 138 4.89 10.79 19.42
N LEU A 139 5.58 11.94 19.41
CA LEU A 139 6.91 12.03 18.83
C LEU A 139 7.91 11.19 19.62
N LYS A 140 7.88 11.24 20.95
CA LYS A 140 8.76 10.40 21.77
C LYS A 140 8.52 8.93 21.53
N ASP A 141 7.26 8.47 21.54
CA ASP A 141 6.89 7.07 21.28
C ASP A 141 7.40 6.63 19.90
N TYR A 142 7.34 7.52 18.91
CA TYR A 142 7.86 7.29 17.57
C TYR A 142 9.39 7.16 17.55
N GLU A 143 10.10 8.14 18.14
CA GLU A 143 11.56 8.15 18.16
C GLU A 143 12.15 6.96 18.95
N ASP A 144 11.44 6.47 19.96
CA ASP A 144 11.83 5.28 20.74
C ASP A 144 11.83 4.00 19.88
N ILE A 145 11.03 3.95 18.79
CA ILE A 145 10.92 2.79 17.86
C ILE A 145 11.80 2.98 16.62
N TRP A 146 11.72 4.14 15.99
CA TRP A 146 12.26 4.38 14.65
C TRP A 146 13.54 5.23 14.65
N GLY A 147 13.88 5.83 15.77
CA GLY A 147 14.99 6.78 15.88
C GLY A 147 14.59 8.21 15.53
N SER A 148 15.56 9.10 15.58
CA SER A 148 15.34 10.54 15.50
C SER A 148 14.73 10.99 14.17
N ILE A 149 13.77 11.94 14.26
CA ILE A 149 13.23 12.66 13.10
C ILE A 149 14.21 13.64 12.44
N LYS A 150 15.47 13.72 12.93
CA LYS A 150 16.56 14.38 12.19
C LYS A 150 16.92 13.62 10.92
N ASP A 151 16.72 12.31 10.92
CA ASP A 151 16.77 11.50 9.70
C ASP A 151 15.57 11.84 8.80
N LYS A 152 15.82 12.12 7.53
CA LYS A 152 14.80 12.58 6.59
C LYS A 152 13.71 11.55 6.36
N LYS A 153 14.05 10.25 6.29
CA LYS A 153 13.08 9.18 6.14
C LYS A 153 12.16 9.11 7.36
N ASN A 154 12.73 9.18 8.56
CA ASN A 154 11.97 9.17 9.80
C ASN A 154 11.09 10.41 9.93
N PHE A 155 11.58 11.56 9.51
CA PHE A 155 10.80 12.80 9.49
C PHE A 155 9.54 12.66 8.63
N VAL A 156 9.70 12.22 7.39
CA VAL A 156 8.57 12.00 6.47
C VAL A 156 7.64 10.92 7.00
N HIS A 157 8.18 9.81 7.52
CA HIS A 157 7.43 8.70 8.10
C HIS A 157 6.55 9.16 9.27
N TYR A 158 7.09 9.97 10.18
CA TYR A 158 6.31 10.55 11.29
C TYR A 158 5.19 11.47 10.78
N LEU A 159 5.48 12.33 9.80
CA LEU A 159 4.51 13.25 9.22
C LEU A 159 3.31 12.53 8.54
N LEU A 160 3.46 11.29 8.13
CA LEU A 160 2.34 10.50 7.62
C LEU A 160 1.47 9.89 8.73
N LYS A 161 2.02 9.76 9.96
CA LYS A 161 1.39 9.04 11.08
C LYS A 161 0.76 9.92 12.14
N TYR A 162 1.23 11.14 12.32
CA TYR A 162 0.93 11.99 13.49
C TYR A 162 -0.55 12.18 13.81
N LYS A 163 -1.44 11.94 12.86
CA LYS A 163 -2.90 12.09 13.03
C LYS A 163 -3.63 10.84 13.49
N TYR A 164 -3.03 9.67 13.36
CA TYR A 164 -3.69 8.41 13.72
C TYR A 164 -3.63 8.14 15.23
N ILE A 165 -4.00 9.15 16.05
CA ILE A 165 -3.85 9.13 17.51
C ILE A 165 -4.78 8.07 18.14
N GLU A 166 -5.97 7.87 17.59
CA GLU A 166 -6.93 6.89 18.12
C GLU A 166 -6.41 5.45 18.00
N ASN A 167 -5.61 5.17 16.97
CA ASN A 167 -5.00 3.86 16.72
C ASN A 167 -3.47 3.88 16.88
N TRP A 168 -2.94 4.84 17.64
CA TRP A 168 -1.52 5.13 17.73
C TRP A 168 -0.65 3.93 18.10
N SER A 169 -1.12 3.05 18.98
CA SER A 169 -0.36 1.87 19.42
C SER A 169 -0.06 0.88 18.29
N ARG A 170 -0.92 0.81 17.27
CA ARG A 170 -0.72 0.05 16.04
C ARG A 170 0.11 0.87 15.04
N GLU A 171 -0.37 2.05 14.71
CA GLU A 171 0.20 2.92 13.70
C GLU A 171 1.68 3.25 13.92
N VAL A 172 2.08 3.50 15.17
CA VAL A 172 3.47 3.83 15.48
C VAL A 172 4.45 2.69 15.13
N ARG A 173 3.96 1.45 15.06
CA ARG A 173 4.78 0.26 14.76
C ARG A 173 4.82 -0.13 13.30
N GLU A 174 3.87 0.33 12.51
CA GLU A 174 3.82 0.02 11.08
C GLU A 174 4.97 0.70 10.34
N ASN A 175 5.64 -0.04 9.48
CA ASN A 175 6.68 0.49 8.62
C ASN A 175 6.07 0.94 7.28
N TYR A 176 5.73 2.22 7.15
CA TYR A 176 5.17 2.76 5.91
C TYR A 176 6.15 2.77 4.72
N PHE A 177 7.46 2.63 5.00
CA PHE A 177 8.50 2.60 3.98
C PHE A 177 9.40 1.37 4.11
N PRO A 178 8.82 0.15 4.07
CA PRO A 178 9.59 -1.08 4.28
C PRO A 178 10.53 -1.39 3.11
N ILE A 179 10.14 -0.97 1.92
CA ILE A 179 10.89 -1.11 0.68
C ILE A 179 10.91 0.23 -0.05
N THR A 180 12.01 0.55 -0.71
CA THR A 180 12.12 1.77 -1.52
C THR A 180 11.59 1.54 -2.93
N LEU A 181 11.29 2.63 -3.63
CA LEU A 181 10.85 2.58 -5.02
C LEU A 181 11.82 1.78 -5.90
N GLU A 182 13.12 2.05 -5.75
CA GLU A 182 14.19 1.43 -6.54
C GLU A 182 14.24 -0.08 -6.28
N LYS A 183 14.13 -0.50 -5.03
CA LYS A 183 14.09 -1.92 -4.66
C LYS A 183 12.84 -2.63 -5.17
N LEU A 184 11.67 -2.00 -5.08
CA LEU A 184 10.44 -2.55 -5.66
C LEU A 184 10.60 -2.76 -7.17
N LEU A 185 11.10 -1.75 -7.88
CA LEU A 185 11.29 -1.85 -9.33
C LEU A 185 12.30 -2.95 -9.70
N ALA A 186 13.34 -3.17 -8.88
CA ALA A 186 14.31 -4.24 -9.06
C ALA A 186 13.74 -5.66 -8.80
N LEU A 187 12.65 -5.79 -8.05
CA LEU A 187 11.99 -7.08 -7.83
C LEU A 187 11.14 -7.53 -9.02
N ILE A 188 10.78 -6.62 -9.94
CA ILE A 188 9.90 -6.94 -11.07
C ILE A 188 10.62 -7.92 -12.02
N PRO A 189 10.08 -9.12 -12.22
CA PRO A 189 10.71 -10.10 -13.08
C PRO A 189 10.51 -9.77 -14.56
N SER A 190 11.38 -10.30 -15.42
CA SER A 190 11.43 -9.99 -16.87
C SER A 190 10.18 -10.39 -17.66
N ASN A 191 9.33 -11.29 -17.11
CA ASN A 191 8.04 -11.65 -17.70
C ASN A 191 6.91 -10.63 -17.43
N TYR A 192 7.23 -9.51 -16.76
CA TYR A 192 6.33 -8.37 -16.59
C TYR A 192 6.99 -7.09 -17.13
N ARG A 193 6.17 -6.22 -17.69
CA ARG A 193 6.57 -4.87 -18.09
C ARG A 193 5.70 -3.82 -17.39
N ILE A 194 6.31 -2.69 -17.06
CA ILE A 194 5.61 -1.53 -16.51
C ILE A 194 4.80 -0.87 -17.64
N THR A 195 3.49 -0.74 -17.46
CA THR A 195 2.60 0.00 -18.37
C THR A 195 2.16 1.34 -17.81
N TYR A 196 2.22 1.49 -16.49
CA TYR A 196 1.95 2.74 -15.79
C TYR A 196 2.75 2.79 -14.48
N SER A 197 3.27 3.95 -14.14
CA SER A 197 3.82 4.23 -12.81
C SER A 197 3.64 5.70 -12.46
N ASP A 198 3.38 5.96 -11.19
CA ASP A 198 3.28 7.32 -10.65
C ASP A 198 3.77 7.32 -9.21
N HIS A 199 4.82 8.11 -8.94
CA HIS A 199 5.32 8.35 -7.60
C HIS A 199 4.90 9.74 -7.17
N TYR A 200 4.07 9.86 -6.15
CA TYR A 200 3.36 11.08 -5.82
C TYR A 200 3.18 11.29 -4.31
N THR A 201 2.75 12.48 -3.94
CA THR A 201 2.30 12.80 -2.59
C THR A 201 0.79 13.01 -2.61
N LEU A 202 0.07 12.45 -1.65
CA LEU A 202 -1.37 12.71 -1.52
C LEU A 202 -1.60 14.20 -1.25
N PRO A 203 -2.34 14.92 -2.12
CA PRO A 203 -2.56 16.35 -1.94
C PRO A 203 -3.23 16.70 -0.61
N TYR A 204 -4.15 15.86 -0.15
CA TYR A 204 -4.83 16.04 1.13
C TYR A 204 -3.85 15.94 2.31
N THR A 205 -2.98 14.94 2.33
CA THR A 205 -1.96 14.76 3.36
C THR A 205 -0.97 15.92 3.37
N ALA A 206 -0.48 16.34 2.21
CA ALA A 206 0.40 17.49 2.08
C ALA A 206 -0.26 18.79 2.59
N HIS A 207 -1.55 18.97 2.27
CA HIS A 207 -2.33 20.12 2.77
C HIS A 207 -2.47 20.09 4.30
N GLN A 208 -2.76 18.93 4.88
CA GLN A 208 -2.88 18.79 6.34
C GLN A 208 -1.55 19.11 7.04
N ILE A 209 -0.43 18.55 6.56
CA ILE A 209 0.91 18.80 7.12
C ILE A 209 1.24 20.31 7.05
N LYS A 210 0.97 20.93 5.90
CA LYS A 210 1.18 22.38 5.73
C LYS A 210 0.31 23.22 6.68
N ARG A 211 -0.96 22.84 6.87
CA ARG A 211 -1.88 23.53 7.78
C ARG A 211 -1.43 23.41 9.23
N ASP A 212 -1.02 22.21 9.66
CA ASP A 212 -0.78 21.92 11.07
C ASP A 212 0.63 22.34 11.53
N PHE A 213 1.61 22.31 10.62
CA PHE A 213 3.01 22.58 10.94
C PHE A 213 3.64 23.72 10.12
N GLY A 214 2.97 24.21 9.08
CA GLY A 214 3.58 25.15 8.11
C GLY A 214 4.59 24.48 7.17
N ILE A 215 4.82 23.18 7.32
CA ILE A 215 5.82 22.41 6.58
C ILE A 215 5.27 22.03 5.21
N LYS A 216 6.08 22.27 4.16
CA LYS A 216 5.80 21.76 2.82
C LYS A 216 6.43 20.38 2.69
N LEU A 217 5.60 19.37 2.44
CA LEU A 217 6.07 18.03 2.15
C LEU A 217 6.51 17.94 0.68
N ASP A 218 7.81 17.94 0.45
CA ASP A 218 8.38 17.88 -0.91
C ASP A 218 8.68 16.43 -1.37
N GLU A 219 8.77 15.50 -0.43
CA GLU A 219 9.03 14.10 -0.74
C GLU A 219 7.77 13.38 -1.24
N LYS A 220 7.93 12.59 -2.29
CA LYS A 220 6.90 11.67 -2.77
C LYS A 220 6.80 10.48 -1.83
N THR A 221 5.60 10.12 -1.42
CA THR A 221 5.33 9.18 -0.32
C THR A 221 4.42 8.03 -0.70
N HIS A 222 3.86 8.05 -1.90
CA HIS A 222 2.93 7.05 -2.40
C HIS A 222 3.30 6.64 -3.82
N PHE A 223 3.06 5.41 -4.14
CA PHE A 223 3.35 4.86 -5.46
C PHE A 223 2.15 4.13 -6.05
N LYS A 224 1.99 4.25 -7.36
CA LYS A 224 1.06 3.47 -8.18
C LYS A 224 1.83 2.81 -9.30
N LEU A 225 1.55 1.55 -9.54
CA LEU A 225 2.20 0.74 -10.56
C LEU A 225 1.17 -0.15 -11.24
N ILE A 226 1.25 -0.27 -12.56
CA ILE A 226 0.58 -1.31 -13.32
C ILE A 226 1.63 -2.09 -14.09
N LEU A 227 1.67 -3.38 -13.83
CA LEU A 227 2.45 -4.35 -14.57
C LEU A 227 1.54 -5.11 -15.53
N LYS A 228 2.04 -5.37 -16.72
CA LYS A 228 1.42 -6.28 -17.68
C LYS A 228 2.35 -7.45 -17.92
N LYS A 229 1.81 -8.67 -17.86
CA LYS A 229 2.52 -9.89 -18.25
C LYS A 229 2.95 -9.80 -19.71
N VAL A 230 4.18 -10.16 -19.99
CA VAL A 230 4.72 -10.27 -21.36
C VAL A 230 4.42 -11.68 -21.86
N ASP A 231 3.87 -11.77 -23.08
CA ASP A 231 3.55 -13.04 -23.74
C ASP A 231 4.83 -13.79 -24.16
#